data_4564c38e73ef6a79a527e06774140ea1
#
_entry.id   4564c38e73ef6a79a527e06774140ea1
#
_cell.length_a   1.000
_cell.length_b   1.000
_cell.length_c   1.000
_cell.angle_alpha   90.00
_cell.angle_beta   90.00
_cell.angle_gamma   90.00
#
_symmetry.space_group_name_H-M   'P 1'
#
loop_
_entity.id
_entity.type
_entity.pdbx_description
1 polymer ?
#
loop_
_entity_poly.entity_id
_entity_poly.type
_entity_poly.pdbx_seq_one_letter_code
_entity_poly.pdbx_strand_id
1 'polypeptide(L)'
;SWASNQWFDEEVALANINPAYEKTKDPSQLELRQHSIEDLAKLLPYMEDTRRVDFKGGEPMLAKNHVEFLDLLIDKGYNQNLALQYTSNGTVVNPKILDTLSKFKEVRMMFSIEGRGSLYSYIRGGKYTIEQLEEVIGLYDELPNIHIGFNVTIQAYNLLNLYDLQKQLKVWTQKFRNVYDDSAFTTICNKPMYLSPFVMPEKLRKQVSKQLVGHGDFVGLLKRLDDRNTHRKHWETFKAYTNDLDRMRGESVLDHIPELKEFWE
;
A
#
# COMPACT_ATOMS: atom_id res chain seq x y z
N SER A 1 -6.86 7.83 10.13
CA SER A 1 -7.17 8.12 8.76
C SER A 1 -8.36 7.30 8.24
N TRP A 2 -9.18 7.91 7.43
CA TRP A 2 -10.47 7.39 7.03
C TRP A 2 -10.42 6.14 6.16
N ALA A 3 -9.40 5.96 5.35
CA ALA A 3 -9.29 4.83 4.44
C ALA A 3 -8.71 3.56 5.08
N SER A 4 -8.19 3.67 6.28
CA SER A 4 -7.77 2.51 7.07
C SER A 4 -8.86 2.00 8.03
N ASN A 5 -10.05 2.62 8.03
CA ASN A 5 -11.12 2.20 8.93
C ASN A 5 -11.63 0.79 8.61
N GLN A 6 -11.71 0.40 7.34
CA GLN A 6 -12.16 -0.94 6.99
C GLN A 6 -11.23 -2.03 7.57
N TRP A 7 -9.91 -1.89 7.37
CA TRP A 7 -8.92 -2.79 7.99
C TRP A 7 -9.00 -2.80 9.50
N PHE A 8 -9.26 -1.65 10.07
CA PHE A 8 -9.36 -1.51 11.52
C PHE A 8 -10.60 -2.21 12.07
N ASP A 9 -11.76 -2.05 11.42
CA ASP A 9 -13.00 -2.73 11.82
C ASP A 9 -12.85 -4.25 11.64
N GLU A 10 -12.19 -4.70 10.58
CA GLU A 10 -11.85 -6.11 10.36
C GLU A 10 -10.89 -6.65 11.43
N GLU A 11 -9.82 -5.92 11.79
CA GLU A 11 -8.90 -6.32 12.86
C GLU A 11 -9.59 -6.44 14.21
N VAL A 12 -10.50 -5.51 14.52
CA VAL A 12 -11.29 -5.57 15.76
C VAL A 12 -12.22 -6.78 15.74
N ALA A 13 -12.91 -7.01 14.64
CA ALA A 13 -13.82 -8.15 14.48
C ALA A 13 -13.05 -9.48 14.60
N LEU A 14 -11.91 -9.62 13.92
CA LEU A 14 -11.07 -10.80 13.96
C LEU A 14 -10.47 -11.04 15.35
N ALA A 15 -10.01 -9.99 16.04
CA ALA A 15 -9.50 -10.12 17.38
C ALA A 15 -10.58 -10.48 18.43
N ASN A 16 -11.84 -10.19 18.14
CA ASN A 16 -12.97 -10.67 18.96
C ASN A 16 -13.26 -12.15 18.72
N ILE A 17 -12.98 -12.68 17.51
CA ILE A 17 -13.07 -14.11 17.20
C ILE A 17 -11.92 -14.87 17.88
N ASN A 18 -10.70 -14.38 17.76
CA ASN A 18 -9.51 -15.00 18.36
C ASN A 18 -8.56 -13.95 18.95
N PRO A 19 -8.46 -13.91 20.29
CA PRO A 19 -7.57 -12.96 20.98
C PRO A 19 -6.08 -13.10 20.66
N ALA A 20 -5.65 -14.22 20.02
CA ALA A 20 -4.28 -14.41 19.58
C ALA A 20 -3.92 -13.57 18.36
N TYR A 21 -4.90 -12.99 17.67
CA TYR A 21 -4.63 -12.07 16.56
C TYR A 21 -4.18 -10.71 17.10
N GLU A 22 -3.02 -10.29 16.62
CA GLU A 22 -2.46 -9.00 17.02
C GLU A 22 -3.36 -7.86 16.53
N LYS A 23 -3.68 -6.93 17.44
CA LYS A 23 -4.27 -5.64 17.06
C LYS A 23 -3.13 -4.67 16.78
N THR A 24 -3.13 -4.06 15.61
CA THR A 24 -2.11 -3.07 15.25
C THR A 24 -2.25 -1.79 16.07
N LYS A 25 -3.45 -1.47 16.54
CA LYS A 25 -3.72 -0.30 17.41
C LYS A 25 -4.95 -0.50 18.26
N ASP A 26 -4.90 0.05 19.46
CA ASP A 26 -6.09 0.19 20.31
C ASP A 26 -7.01 1.28 19.73
N PRO A 27 -8.30 0.97 19.47
CA PRO A 27 -9.28 1.95 18.99
C PRO A 27 -9.36 3.22 19.82
N SER A 28 -9.22 3.08 21.14
CA SER A 28 -9.28 4.22 22.07
C SER A 28 -8.10 5.19 21.93
N GLN A 29 -7.00 4.76 21.31
CA GLN A 29 -5.81 5.58 21.04
C GLN A 29 -5.84 6.25 19.66
N LEU A 30 -6.80 5.90 18.82
CA LEU A 30 -7.01 6.54 17.51
C LEU A 30 -7.89 7.79 17.70
N GLU A 31 -7.39 8.81 18.37
CA GLU A 31 -7.94 10.14 18.16
C GLU A 31 -7.70 10.54 16.69
N LEU A 32 -8.72 10.35 15.87
CA LEU A 32 -8.73 10.84 14.48
C LEU A 32 -8.86 12.37 14.54
N ARG A 33 -7.79 13.05 14.91
CA ARG A 33 -7.73 14.51 14.83
C ARG A 33 -7.64 14.90 13.38
N GLN A 34 -8.76 15.40 12.85
CA GLN A 34 -8.68 16.23 11.66
C GLN A 34 -8.12 17.59 12.11
N HIS A 35 -6.93 17.91 11.62
CA HIS A 35 -6.40 19.24 11.83
C HIS A 35 -7.31 20.24 11.12
N SER A 36 -7.69 21.30 11.84
CA SER A 36 -8.39 22.42 11.23
C SER A 36 -7.45 23.16 10.27
N ILE A 37 -8.01 23.96 9.37
CA ILE A 37 -7.18 24.76 8.47
C ILE A 37 -6.33 25.78 9.25
N GLU A 38 -6.84 26.28 10.38
CA GLU A 38 -6.12 27.18 11.27
C GLU A 38 -4.90 26.47 11.91
N ASP A 39 -5.01 25.19 12.25
CA ASP A 39 -3.88 24.40 12.74
C ASP A 39 -2.85 24.15 11.66
N LEU A 40 -3.28 23.84 10.44
CA LEU A 40 -2.40 23.67 9.29
C LEU A 40 -1.71 24.99 8.90
N ALA A 41 -2.42 26.12 8.98
CA ALA A 41 -1.86 27.43 8.72
C ALA A 41 -0.69 27.81 9.68
N LYS A 42 -0.65 27.25 10.89
CA LYS A 42 0.48 27.42 11.83
C LYS A 42 1.80 26.82 11.29
N LEU A 43 1.72 25.93 10.29
CA LEU A 43 2.90 25.37 9.65
C LEU A 43 3.52 26.28 8.59
N LEU A 44 2.78 27.27 8.08
CA LEU A 44 3.22 28.14 6.97
C LEU A 44 4.58 28.82 7.24
N PRO A 45 4.90 29.35 8.43
CA PRO A 45 6.20 29.97 8.69
C PRO A 45 7.38 29.00 8.52
N TYR A 46 7.15 27.69 8.65
CA TYR A 46 8.17 26.65 8.49
C TYR A 46 8.29 26.16 7.04
N MET A 47 7.37 26.57 6.16
CA MET A 47 7.36 26.13 4.76
C MET A 47 8.32 26.93 3.86
N GLU A 48 8.77 28.10 4.27
CA GLU A 48 9.64 28.98 3.47
C GLU A 48 10.92 28.28 3.01
N ASP A 49 11.58 27.56 3.92
CA ASP A 49 12.81 26.80 3.64
C ASP A 49 12.56 25.32 3.36
N THR A 50 11.31 24.86 3.45
CA THR A 50 10.96 23.46 3.22
C THR A 50 11.08 23.13 1.73
N ARG A 51 11.75 22.01 1.42
CA ARG A 51 11.93 21.54 0.04
C ARG A 51 10.99 20.39 -0.32
N ARG A 52 10.49 19.67 0.68
CA ARG A 52 9.57 18.55 0.48
C ARG A 52 8.61 18.40 1.64
N VAL A 53 7.36 18.08 1.31
CA VAL A 53 6.32 17.66 2.26
C VAL A 53 5.83 16.27 1.90
N ASP A 54 5.85 15.35 2.86
CA ASP A 54 5.38 13.98 2.70
C ASP A 54 4.00 13.81 3.36
N PHE A 55 2.98 13.52 2.56
CA PHE A 55 1.64 13.21 3.02
C PHE A 55 1.44 11.70 3.14
N LYS A 56 1.29 11.22 4.38
CA LYS A 56 1.17 9.80 4.72
C LYS A 56 0.05 9.58 5.72
N GLY A 57 -0.39 8.33 5.80
CA GLY A 57 -1.40 7.90 6.76
C GLY A 57 -2.81 7.98 6.17
N GLY A 58 -3.66 7.00 6.46
CA GLY A 58 -4.95 6.83 5.83
C GLY A 58 -4.94 6.96 4.32
N GLU A 59 -5.84 7.81 3.84
CA GLU A 59 -5.82 8.26 2.46
C GLU A 59 -5.74 9.79 2.43
N PRO A 60 -4.59 10.38 2.04
CA PRO A 60 -4.43 11.83 2.03
C PRO A 60 -5.45 12.55 1.15
N MET A 61 -5.90 11.92 0.06
CA MET A 61 -6.85 12.50 -0.88
C MET A 61 -8.26 12.63 -0.31
N LEU A 62 -8.56 11.97 0.83
CA LEU A 62 -9.83 12.09 1.57
C LEU A 62 -9.79 13.15 2.68
N ALA A 63 -8.63 13.73 2.99
CA ALA A 63 -8.55 14.73 4.05
C ALA A 63 -9.28 16.02 3.64
N LYS A 64 -10.26 16.44 4.46
CA LYS A 64 -11.16 17.56 4.12
C LYS A 64 -10.45 18.86 3.80
N ASN A 65 -9.41 19.19 4.57
CA ASN A 65 -8.69 20.47 4.46
C ASN A 65 -7.43 20.34 3.58
N HIS A 66 -7.28 19.22 2.86
CA HIS A 66 -6.07 18.96 2.10
C HIS A 66 -5.86 19.97 0.97
N VAL A 67 -6.88 20.14 0.12
CA VAL A 67 -6.81 21.09 -1.01
C VAL A 67 -6.67 22.52 -0.50
N GLU A 68 -7.40 22.89 0.54
CA GLU A 68 -7.33 24.23 1.14
C GLU A 68 -5.93 24.53 1.70
N PHE A 69 -5.28 23.54 2.32
CA PHE A 69 -3.90 23.71 2.77
C PHE A 69 -2.92 23.89 1.59
N LEU A 70 -3.09 23.13 0.51
CA LEU A 70 -2.28 23.31 -0.69
C LEU A 70 -2.50 24.68 -1.32
N ASP A 71 -3.74 25.18 -1.35
CA ASP A 71 -4.07 26.52 -1.84
C ASP A 71 -3.36 27.61 -0.99
N LEU A 72 -3.30 27.46 0.35
CA LEU A 72 -2.51 28.36 1.22
C LEU A 72 -1.02 28.36 0.88
N LEU A 73 -0.43 27.20 0.54
CA LEU A 73 0.96 27.11 0.11
C LEU A 73 1.20 27.81 -1.23
N ILE A 74 0.24 27.72 -2.15
CA ILE A 74 0.28 28.42 -3.45
C ILE A 74 0.18 29.92 -3.26
N ASP A 75 -0.77 30.39 -2.44
CA ASP A 75 -0.98 31.83 -2.15
C ASP A 75 0.27 32.48 -1.54
N LYS A 76 1.08 31.72 -0.81
CA LYS A 76 2.38 32.15 -0.26
C LYS A 76 3.54 32.03 -1.25
N GLY A 77 3.34 31.45 -2.43
CA GLY A 77 4.36 31.22 -3.43
C GLY A 77 5.34 30.07 -3.10
N TYR A 78 5.06 29.26 -2.07
CA TYR A 78 5.94 28.16 -1.66
C TYR A 78 5.94 27.01 -2.67
N ASN A 79 4.87 26.84 -3.43
CA ASN A 79 4.72 25.82 -4.46
C ASN A 79 5.84 25.81 -5.52
N GLN A 80 6.48 26.97 -5.76
CA GLN A 80 7.55 27.11 -6.75
C GLN A 80 8.82 26.31 -6.38
N ASN A 81 9.05 26.08 -5.09
CA ASN A 81 10.24 25.41 -4.59
C ASN A 81 9.93 24.11 -3.84
N LEU A 82 8.64 23.80 -3.62
CA LEU A 82 8.18 22.71 -2.80
C LEU A 82 7.84 21.48 -3.66
N ALA A 83 8.46 20.35 -3.33
CA ALA A 83 8.06 19.04 -3.82
C ALA A 83 7.04 18.41 -2.85
N LEU A 84 6.00 17.79 -3.38
CA LEU A 84 5.02 17.03 -2.62
C LEU A 84 5.24 15.55 -2.83
N GLN A 85 5.14 14.76 -1.77
CA GLN A 85 5.16 13.30 -1.86
C GLN A 85 3.93 12.70 -1.17
N TYR A 86 3.29 11.76 -1.86
CA TYR A 86 2.09 11.08 -1.38
C TYR A 86 2.29 9.58 -1.32
N THR A 87 1.68 8.97 -0.31
CA THR A 87 1.37 7.53 -0.32
C THR A 87 -0.14 7.40 -0.34
N SER A 88 -0.67 6.84 -1.42
CA SER A 88 -2.11 6.74 -1.68
C SER A 88 -2.52 5.30 -2.01
N ASN A 89 -3.75 4.95 -1.67
CA ASN A 89 -4.37 3.70 -2.12
C ASN A 89 -4.96 3.80 -3.54
N GLY A 90 -4.98 5.00 -4.13
CA GLY A 90 -5.50 5.25 -5.47
C GLY A 90 -7.02 5.16 -5.61
N THR A 91 -7.78 5.10 -4.50
CA THR A 91 -9.24 4.93 -4.58
C THR A 91 -10.00 6.24 -4.81
N VAL A 92 -9.32 7.38 -4.68
CA VAL A 92 -9.94 8.70 -4.75
C VAL A 92 -9.19 9.58 -5.74
N VAL A 93 -9.90 10.07 -6.74
CA VAL A 93 -9.42 11.12 -7.64
C VAL A 93 -10.43 12.25 -7.64
N ASN A 94 -9.95 13.47 -7.45
CA ASN A 94 -10.73 14.68 -7.51
C ASN A 94 -10.08 15.64 -8.53
N PRO A 95 -10.79 16.07 -9.58
CA PRO A 95 -10.24 16.99 -10.58
C PRO A 95 -9.63 18.26 -9.98
N LYS A 96 -10.21 18.79 -8.89
CA LYS A 96 -9.68 19.95 -8.19
C LYS A 96 -8.31 19.68 -7.58
N ILE A 97 -8.10 18.46 -7.03
CA ILE A 97 -6.79 18.04 -6.50
C ILE A 97 -5.75 17.98 -7.62
N LEU A 98 -6.10 17.40 -8.78
CA LEU A 98 -5.18 17.31 -9.92
C LEU A 98 -4.76 18.71 -10.40
N ASP A 99 -5.71 19.65 -10.56
CA ASP A 99 -5.41 21.04 -10.92
C ASP A 99 -4.49 21.70 -9.89
N THR A 100 -4.77 21.53 -8.60
CA THR A 100 -3.95 22.09 -7.53
C THR A 100 -2.53 21.51 -7.53
N LEU A 101 -2.39 20.18 -7.68
CA LEU A 101 -1.10 19.49 -7.71
C LEU A 101 -0.24 19.92 -8.91
N SER A 102 -0.84 20.23 -10.06
CA SER A 102 -0.11 20.67 -11.26
C SER A 102 0.65 22.00 -11.07
N LYS A 103 0.33 22.77 -10.03
CA LYS A 103 0.93 24.07 -9.72
C LYS A 103 2.20 23.98 -8.86
N PHE A 104 2.54 22.79 -8.35
CA PHE A 104 3.72 22.57 -7.54
C PHE A 104 4.95 22.25 -8.39
N LYS A 105 6.12 22.44 -7.82
CA LYS A 105 7.40 22.17 -8.49
C LYS A 105 7.52 20.72 -8.96
N GLU A 106 7.15 19.79 -8.10
CA GLU A 106 7.23 18.35 -8.31
C GLU A 106 6.22 17.64 -7.42
N VAL A 107 5.57 16.61 -7.95
CA VAL A 107 4.68 15.74 -7.19
C VAL A 107 5.14 14.29 -7.36
N ARG A 108 5.39 13.60 -6.25
CA ARG A 108 5.65 12.15 -6.22
C ARG A 108 4.43 11.43 -5.68
N MET A 109 3.82 10.61 -6.51
CA MET A 109 2.67 9.80 -6.13
C MET A 109 3.08 8.34 -6.02
N MET A 110 3.09 7.81 -4.78
CA MET A 110 3.41 6.42 -4.49
C MET A 110 2.11 5.65 -4.27
N PHE A 111 1.68 4.88 -5.26
CA PHE A 111 0.50 4.03 -5.12
C PHE A 111 0.83 2.73 -4.39
N SER A 112 -0.02 2.38 -3.42
CA SER A 112 0.13 1.10 -2.72
C SER A 112 -0.45 -0.02 -3.56
N ILE A 113 0.36 -1.04 -3.84
CA ILE A 113 -0.02 -2.19 -4.65
C ILE A 113 0.63 -3.47 -4.11
N GLU A 114 -0.15 -4.50 -3.80
CA GLU A 114 0.35 -5.74 -3.23
C GLU A 114 0.11 -6.96 -4.10
N GLY A 115 -0.65 -6.85 -5.19
CA GLY A 115 -0.99 -7.99 -6.02
C GLY A 115 -1.42 -7.62 -7.42
N ARG A 116 -1.65 -8.64 -8.25
CA ARG A 116 -2.20 -8.54 -9.60
C ARG A 116 -3.53 -9.27 -9.67
N GLY A 117 -4.41 -8.86 -10.59
CA GLY A 117 -5.72 -9.46 -10.79
C GLY A 117 -6.58 -9.45 -9.52
N SER A 118 -7.35 -10.49 -9.28
CA SER A 118 -8.25 -10.60 -8.14
C SER A 118 -7.54 -10.61 -6.79
N LEU A 119 -6.26 -11.03 -6.75
CA LEU A 119 -5.46 -11.00 -5.52
C LEU A 119 -5.26 -9.56 -5.00
N TYR A 120 -5.17 -8.57 -5.89
CA TYR A 120 -5.11 -7.17 -5.48
C TYR A 120 -6.34 -6.77 -4.66
N SER A 121 -7.54 -7.05 -5.17
CA SER A 121 -8.80 -6.76 -4.48
C SER A 121 -8.90 -7.52 -3.16
N TYR A 122 -8.55 -8.82 -3.15
CA TYR A 122 -8.55 -9.64 -1.93
C TYR A 122 -7.65 -9.05 -0.83
N ILE A 123 -6.40 -8.71 -1.15
CA ILE A 123 -5.46 -8.14 -0.16
C ILE A 123 -5.95 -6.76 0.31
N ARG A 124 -6.52 -5.95 -0.57
CA ARG A 124 -7.01 -4.60 -0.24
C ARG A 124 -8.35 -4.59 0.51
N GLY A 125 -8.99 -5.75 0.64
CA GLY A 125 -10.21 -5.90 1.43
C GLY A 125 -11.42 -5.19 0.84
N GLY A 126 -11.49 -5.02 -0.47
CA GLY A 126 -12.54 -4.25 -1.10
C GLY A 126 -12.87 -4.66 -2.53
N LYS A 127 -13.83 -3.95 -3.07
CA LYS A 127 -14.28 -4.11 -4.46
C LYS A 127 -13.40 -3.34 -5.47
N TYR A 128 -12.36 -2.65 -4.99
CA TYR A 128 -11.48 -1.86 -5.83
C TYR A 128 -10.53 -2.77 -6.59
N THR A 129 -10.51 -2.66 -7.91
CA THR A 129 -9.74 -3.54 -8.78
C THR A 129 -8.42 -2.89 -9.25
N ILE A 130 -7.53 -3.72 -9.76
CA ILE A 130 -6.25 -3.22 -10.30
C ILE A 130 -6.46 -2.40 -11.58
N GLU A 131 -7.50 -2.69 -12.36
CA GLU A 131 -7.88 -1.93 -13.54
C GLU A 131 -8.34 -0.52 -13.16
N GLN A 132 -9.10 -0.39 -12.08
CA GLN A 132 -9.47 0.93 -11.54
C GLN A 132 -8.25 1.71 -11.06
N LEU A 133 -7.28 1.04 -10.41
CA LEU A 133 -6.01 1.68 -10.07
C LEU A 133 -5.26 2.15 -11.32
N GLU A 134 -5.24 1.33 -12.38
CA GLU A 134 -4.61 1.68 -13.64
C GLU A 134 -5.26 2.90 -14.31
N GLU A 135 -6.58 3.03 -14.26
CA GLU A 135 -7.31 4.22 -14.71
C GLU A 135 -6.89 5.46 -13.91
N VAL A 136 -6.78 5.34 -12.58
CA VAL A 136 -6.34 6.43 -11.71
C VAL A 136 -4.89 6.83 -12.01
N ILE A 137 -3.99 5.87 -12.22
CA ILE A 137 -2.62 6.15 -12.65
C ILE A 137 -2.62 6.97 -13.93
N GLY A 138 -3.48 6.62 -14.91
CA GLY A 138 -3.60 7.36 -16.16
C GLY A 138 -4.00 8.83 -15.95
N LEU A 139 -4.92 9.11 -15.03
CA LEU A 139 -5.32 10.49 -14.71
C LEU A 139 -4.16 11.30 -14.09
N TYR A 140 -3.37 10.69 -13.21
CA TYR A 140 -2.20 11.36 -12.65
C TYR A 140 -1.07 11.51 -13.67
N ASP A 141 -0.92 10.57 -14.62
CA ASP A 141 0.11 10.62 -15.66
C ASP A 141 -0.01 11.84 -16.60
N GLU A 142 -1.20 12.44 -16.67
CA GLU A 142 -1.43 13.68 -17.44
C GLU A 142 -0.79 14.91 -16.80
N LEU A 143 -0.42 14.88 -15.52
CA LEU A 143 0.22 16.01 -14.85
C LEU A 143 1.65 16.21 -15.35
N PRO A 144 2.06 17.45 -15.67
CA PRO A 144 3.38 17.71 -16.26
C PRO A 144 4.56 17.56 -15.28
N ASN A 145 4.26 17.58 -13.99
CA ASN A 145 5.22 17.62 -12.89
C ASN A 145 5.16 16.39 -11.96
N ILE A 146 4.51 15.30 -12.44
CA ILE A 146 4.30 14.09 -11.65
C ILE A 146 5.45 13.08 -11.83
N HIS A 147 5.77 12.38 -10.73
CA HIS A 147 6.54 11.14 -10.72
C HIS A 147 5.72 10.06 -10.03
N ILE A 148 5.41 8.99 -10.74
CA ILE A 148 4.58 7.91 -10.24
C ILE A 148 5.46 6.73 -9.86
N GLY A 149 5.23 6.21 -8.65
CA GLY A 149 5.90 5.04 -8.12
C GLY A 149 4.94 4.14 -7.35
N PHE A 150 5.49 3.05 -6.81
CA PHE A 150 4.70 2.03 -6.14
C PHE A 150 5.29 1.65 -4.78
N ASN A 151 4.42 1.49 -3.79
CA ASN A 151 4.75 0.90 -2.50
C ASN A 151 4.20 -0.53 -2.48
N VAL A 152 5.10 -1.51 -2.35
CA VAL A 152 4.75 -2.92 -2.29
C VAL A 152 5.10 -3.46 -0.91
N THR A 153 4.09 -3.85 -0.14
CA THR A 153 4.31 -4.58 1.12
C THR A 153 4.29 -6.08 0.84
N ILE A 154 5.48 -6.70 0.91
CA ILE A 154 5.64 -8.14 0.70
C ILE A 154 5.14 -8.87 1.95
N GLN A 155 4.13 -9.71 1.78
CA GLN A 155 3.47 -10.45 2.83
C GLN A 155 3.12 -11.89 2.38
N ALA A 156 2.56 -12.68 3.29
CA ALA A 156 2.19 -14.06 2.98
C ALA A 156 1.30 -14.18 1.74
N TYR A 157 0.29 -13.33 1.61
CA TYR A 157 -0.67 -13.40 0.51
C TYR A 157 -0.06 -13.10 -0.86
N ASN A 158 0.94 -12.22 -0.97
CA ASN A 158 1.47 -11.82 -2.28
C ASN A 158 2.82 -12.46 -2.64
N LEU A 159 3.39 -13.27 -1.76
CA LEU A 159 4.72 -13.83 -1.99
C LEU A 159 4.83 -14.56 -3.35
N LEU A 160 3.82 -15.36 -3.70
CA LEU A 160 3.79 -16.13 -4.95
C LEU A 160 3.48 -15.27 -6.18
N ASN A 161 2.90 -14.10 -5.97
CA ASN A 161 2.47 -13.18 -7.04
C ASN A 161 3.53 -12.11 -7.38
N LEU A 162 4.64 -12.02 -6.63
CA LEU A 162 5.63 -10.95 -6.78
C LEU A 162 6.24 -10.87 -8.17
N TYR A 163 6.52 -12.00 -8.79
CA TYR A 163 7.08 -12.04 -10.14
C TYR A 163 6.09 -11.50 -11.19
N ASP A 164 4.81 -11.85 -11.08
CA ASP A 164 3.79 -11.35 -11.98
C ASP A 164 3.43 -9.90 -11.71
N LEU A 165 3.47 -9.47 -10.46
CA LEU A 165 3.34 -8.06 -10.09
C LEU A 165 4.47 -7.24 -10.73
N GLN A 166 5.73 -7.69 -10.63
CA GLN A 166 6.86 -7.00 -11.26
C GLN A 166 6.69 -6.86 -12.77
N LYS A 167 6.21 -7.91 -13.45
CA LYS A 167 5.87 -7.83 -14.88
C LYS A 167 4.80 -6.78 -15.16
N GLN A 168 3.77 -6.70 -14.32
CA GLN A 168 2.73 -5.68 -14.45
C GLN A 168 3.30 -4.28 -14.30
N LEU A 169 4.15 -4.05 -13.29
CA LEU A 169 4.79 -2.75 -13.10
C LEU A 169 5.66 -2.38 -14.32
N LYS A 170 6.38 -3.34 -14.88
CA LYS A 170 7.17 -3.13 -16.09
C LYS A 170 6.31 -2.80 -17.32
N VAL A 171 5.12 -3.38 -17.45
CA VAL A 171 4.16 -2.97 -18.49
C VAL A 171 3.73 -1.52 -18.28
N TRP A 172 3.50 -1.10 -17.06
CA TRP A 172 3.09 0.27 -16.73
C TRP A 172 4.21 1.29 -16.98
N THR A 173 5.49 0.95 -16.79
CA THR A 173 6.61 1.84 -17.18
C THR A 173 6.68 2.08 -18.70
N GLN A 174 6.13 1.17 -19.49
CA GLN A 174 6.05 1.32 -20.95
C GLN A 174 4.77 2.03 -21.40
N LYS A 175 3.70 1.89 -20.63
CA LYS A 175 2.38 2.44 -20.94
C LYS A 175 2.26 3.92 -20.53
N PHE A 176 2.79 4.29 -19.37
CA PHE A 176 2.66 5.60 -18.77
C PHE A 176 3.97 6.37 -18.85
N ARG A 177 3.87 7.66 -19.16
CA ARG A 177 5.02 8.54 -19.40
C ARG A 177 5.83 8.81 -18.11
N ASN A 178 5.14 8.91 -16.98
CA ASN A 178 5.71 9.36 -15.70
C ASN A 178 5.87 8.22 -14.68
N VAL A 179 5.76 6.95 -15.11
CA VAL A 179 6.10 5.77 -14.32
C VAL A 179 7.49 5.30 -14.71
N TYR A 180 8.42 5.26 -13.77
CA TYR A 180 9.83 4.91 -14.01
C TYR A 180 10.17 3.49 -13.59
N ASP A 181 11.22 2.90 -14.17
CA ASP A 181 11.62 1.49 -13.97
C ASP A 181 12.08 1.19 -12.55
N ASP A 182 12.64 2.18 -11.85
CA ASP A 182 13.09 2.12 -10.44
C ASP A 182 12.04 2.66 -9.45
N SER A 183 10.80 2.81 -9.90
CA SER A 183 9.73 3.45 -9.14
C SER A 183 9.10 2.58 -8.03
N ALA A 184 9.45 1.29 -7.95
CA ALA A 184 8.87 0.40 -6.96
C ALA A 184 9.71 0.35 -5.68
N PHE A 185 9.09 0.69 -4.55
CA PHE A 185 9.67 0.55 -3.22
C PHE A 185 9.06 -0.65 -2.49
N THR A 186 9.90 -1.61 -2.09
CA THR A 186 9.44 -2.84 -1.44
C THR A 186 9.78 -2.84 0.05
N THR A 187 8.79 -3.21 0.87
CA THR A 187 8.95 -3.47 2.30
C THR A 187 8.49 -4.88 2.64
N ILE A 188 9.06 -5.49 3.67
CA ILE A 188 8.67 -6.83 4.12
C ILE A 188 7.77 -6.70 5.35
N CYS A 189 6.59 -7.31 5.30
CA CYS A 189 5.70 -7.40 6.45
C CYS A 189 6.36 -8.20 7.58
N ASN A 190 6.61 -7.53 8.69
CA ASN A 190 7.21 -8.12 9.88
C ASN A 190 6.24 -8.17 11.07
N LYS A 191 5.13 -7.48 10.99
CA LYS A 191 4.04 -7.47 12.00
C LYS A 191 2.69 -7.30 11.31
N PRO A 192 1.71 -8.13 11.72
CA PRO A 192 1.86 -9.30 12.60
C PRO A 192 2.68 -10.40 11.94
N MET A 193 3.40 -11.19 12.74
CA MET A 193 4.33 -12.22 12.23
C MET A 193 3.64 -13.31 11.41
N TYR A 194 2.38 -13.62 11.69
CA TYR A 194 1.61 -14.61 10.91
C TYR A 194 1.26 -14.13 9.50
N LEU A 195 1.39 -12.82 9.18
CA LEU A 195 1.26 -12.29 7.82
C LEU A 195 2.61 -12.13 7.11
N SER A 196 3.72 -12.45 7.77
CA SER A 196 5.04 -12.38 7.16
C SER A 196 5.17 -13.35 5.98
N PRO A 197 5.86 -13.00 4.87
CA PRO A 197 6.06 -13.93 3.75
C PRO A 197 6.80 -15.21 4.15
N PHE A 198 7.50 -15.20 5.26
CA PHE A 198 8.28 -16.37 5.76
C PHE A 198 7.41 -17.44 6.41
N VAL A 199 6.11 -17.19 6.64
CA VAL A 199 5.19 -18.22 7.13
C VAL A 199 4.85 -19.26 6.06
N MET A 200 5.04 -18.96 4.80
CA MET A 200 4.74 -19.85 3.69
C MET A 200 5.53 -21.17 3.74
N PRO A 201 4.93 -22.28 3.29
CA PRO A 201 5.60 -23.58 3.18
C PRO A 201 6.94 -23.50 2.43
N GLU A 202 7.93 -24.27 2.85
CA GLU A 202 9.28 -24.25 2.28
C GLU A 202 9.28 -24.51 0.76
N LYS A 203 8.42 -25.42 0.29
CA LYS A 203 8.27 -25.73 -1.15
C LYS A 203 7.91 -24.46 -1.94
N LEU A 204 6.95 -23.68 -1.46
CA LEU A 204 6.50 -22.45 -2.11
C LEU A 204 7.56 -21.34 -2.03
N ARG A 205 8.24 -21.21 -0.89
CA ARG A 205 9.35 -20.25 -0.72
C ARG A 205 10.51 -20.55 -1.67
N LYS A 206 10.87 -21.82 -1.87
CA LYS A 206 11.87 -22.25 -2.85
C LYS A 206 11.46 -21.99 -4.29
N GLN A 207 10.18 -22.13 -4.62
CA GLN A 207 9.63 -21.76 -5.93
C GLN A 207 9.85 -20.27 -6.21
N VAL A 208 9.44 -19.42 -5.27
CA VAL A 208 9.62 -17.97 -5.36
C VAL A 208 11.09 -17.59 -5.47
N SER A 209 11.97 -18.22 -4.67
CA SER A 209 13.39 -17.96 -4.74
C SER A 209 13.96 -18.20 -6.13
N LYS A 210 13.54 -19.27 -6.81
CA LYS A 210 13.96 -19.56 -8.19
C LYS A 210 13.44 -18.53 -9.20
N GLN A 211 12.22 -18.05 -9.01
CA GLN A 211 11.60 -17.08 -9.92
C GLN A 211 12.23 -15.69 -9.81
N LEU A 212 12.62 -15.29 -8.59
CA LEU A 212 13.13 -13.94 -8.29
C LEU A 212 14.66 -13.83 -8.34
N VAL A 213 15.40 -14.92 -8.58
CA VAL A 213 16.84 -14.85 -8.75
C VAL A 213 17.21 -13.92 -9.91
N GLY A 214 18.14 -13.01 -9.65
CA GLY A 214 18.58 -12.01 -10.64
C GLY A 214 17.77 -10.70 -10.63
N HIS A 215 16.69 -10.62 -9.83
CA HIS A 215 15.92 -9.39 -9.65
C HIS A 215 16.39 -8.62 -8.41
N GLY A 216 17.10 -7.51 -8.62
CA GLY A 216 17.77 -6.73 -7.56
C GLY A 216 16.85 -6.25 -6.45
N ASP A 217 15.59 -5.94 -6.77
CA ASP A 217 14.58 -5.43 -5.83
C ASP A 217 14.24 -6.41 -4.71
N PHE A 218 14.52 -7.72 -4.89
CA PHE A 218 14.16 -8.77 -3.96
C PHE A 218 15.35 -9.39 -3.21
N VAL A 219 16.55 -8.84 -3.33
CA VAL A 219 17.77 -9.39 -2.66
C VAL A 219 17.57 -9.53 -1.15
N GLY A 220 16.97 -8.55 -0.50
CA GLY A 220 16.67 -8.58 0.94
C GLY A 220 15.68 -9.69 1.32
N LEU A 221 14.67 -9.93 0.49
CA LEU A 221 13.71 -11.02 0.64
C LEU A 221 14.40 -12.37 0.45
N LEU A 222 15.12 -12.55 -0.66
CA LEU A 222 15.77 -13.82 -1.03
C LEU A 222 16.72 -14.33 0.06
N LYS A 223 17.49 -13.45 0.71
CA LYS A 223 18.38 -13.78 1.83
C LYS A 223 17.66 -14.38 3.04
N ARG A 224 16.36 -14.16 3.18
CA ARG A 224 15.54 -14.56 4.34
C ARG A 224 14.54 -15.67 4.01
N LEU A 225 14.37 -16.06 2.75
CA LEU A 225 13.40 -17.09 2.36
C LEU A 225 13.69 -18.48 2.94
N ASP A 226 14.88 -18.72 3.45
CA ASP A 226 15.25 -19.97 4.14
C ASP A 226 14.87 -19.99 5.63
N ASP A 227 14.25 -18.92 6.17
CA ASP A 227 13.80 -18.90 7.57
C ASP A 227 12.70 -19.94 7.84
N ARG A 228 13.10 -21.03 8.54
CA ARG A 228 12.20 -22.13 8.90
C ARG A 228 11.45 -21.87 10.21
N ASN A 229 11.94 -20.99 11.05
CA ASN A 229 11.37 -20.75 12.38
C ASN A 229 10.05 -20.02 12.30
N THR A 230 9.94 -19.03 11.42
CA THR A 230 8.70 -18.27 11.23
C THR A 230 7.57 -19.17 10.73
N HIS A 231 7.83 -20.05 9.75
CA HIS A 231 6.84 -21.02 9.28
C HIS A 231 6.33 -21.91 10.41
N ARG A 232 7.24 -22.58 11.16
CA ARG A 232 6.85 -23.50 12.24
C ARG A 232 5.97 -22.85 13.32
N LYS A 233 6.22 -21.58 13.64
CA LYS A 233 5.54 -20.89 14.72
C LYS A 233 4.20 -20.30 14.31
N HIS A 234 4.04 -19.90 13.06
CA HIS A 234 2.98 -18.99 12.65
C HIS A 234 2.12 -19.51 11.49
N TRP A 235 2.46 -20.65 10.89
CA TRP A 235 1.67 -21.19 9.75
C TRP A 235 0.23 -21.49 10.14
N GLU A 236 0.02 -22.18 11.26
CA GLU A 236 -1.34 -22.50 11.72
C GLU A 236 -2.13 -21.24 12.10
N THR A 237 -1.46 -20.25 12.68
CA THR A 237 -2.08 -18.95 12.98
C THR A 237 -2.46 -18.23 11.68
N PHE A 238 -1.61 -18.28 10.65
CA PHE A 238 -1.92 -17.72 9.33
C PHE A 238 -3.15 -18.39 8.71
N LYS A 239 -3.24 -19.72 8.71
CA LYS A 239 -4.41 -20.45 8.20
C LYS A 239 -5.68 -20.07 8.98
N ALA A 240 -5.63 -20.10 10.30
CA ALA A 240 -6.77 -19.74 11.15
C ALA A 240 -7.24 -18.31 10.88
N TYR A 241 -6.32 -17.36 10.89
CA TYR A 241 -6.61 -15.95 10.59
C TYR A 241 -7.24 -15.77 9.21
N THR A 242 -6.68 -16.43 8.19
CA THR A 242 -7.17 -16.35 6.81
C THR A 242 -8.56 -16.98 6.68
N ASN A 243 -8.83 -18.13 7.31
CA ASN A 243 -10.14 -18.75 7.29
C ASN A 243 -11.21 -17.88 7.96
N ASP A 244 -10.85 -17.18 9.05
CA ASP A 244 -11.77 -16.26 9.74
C ASP A 244 -12.03 -15.02 8.88
N LEU A 245 -10.98 -14.48 8.22
CA LEU A 245 -11.09 -13.38 7.28
C LEU A 245 -11.95 -13.73 6.07
N ASP A 246 -11.72 -14.90 5.47
CA ASP A 246 -12.48 -15.41 4.33
C ASP A 246 -13.96 -15.57 4.67
N ARG A 247 -14.26 -16.15 5.85
CA ARG A 247 -15.63 -16.29 6.33
C ARG A 247 -16.32 -14.95 6.51
N MET A 248 -15.60 -13.98 7.05
CA MET A 248 -16.12 -12.63 7.30
C MET A 248 -16.42 -11.89 6.00
N ARG A 249 -15.58 -12.08 4.97
CA ARG A 249 -15.72 -11.42 3.66
C ARG A 249 -16.59 -12.18 2.67
N GLY A 250 -16.89 -13.46 2.91
CA GLY A 250 -17.55 -14.35 1.96
C GLY A 250 -16.68 -14.69 0.74
N GLU A 251 -15.38 -14.75 0.93
CA GLU A 251 -14.37 -15.02 -0.09
C GLU A 251 -13.53 -16.26 0.30
N SER A 252 -12.62 -16.68 -0.57
CA SER A 252 -11.62 -17.72 -0.26
C SER A 252 -10.26 -17.33 -0.80
N VAL A 253 -9.24 -17.32 0.05
CA VAL A 253 -7.85 -17.13 -0.37
C VAL A 253 -7.42 -18.14 -1.45
N LEU A 254 -8.00 -19.35 -1.44
CA LEU A 254 -7.68 -20.42 -2.37
C LEU A 254 -8.16 -20.15 -3.80
N ASP A 255 -9.08 -19.20 -3.99
CA ASP A 255 -9.49 -18.74 -5.31
C ASP A 255 -8.49 -17.74 -5.91
N HIS A 256 -7.72 -17.08 -5.04
CA HIS A 256 -6.72 -16.07 -5.42
C HIS A 256 -5.28 -16.62 -5.42
N ILE A 257 -5.02 -17.65 -4.60
CA ILE A 257 -3.71 -18.32 -4.46
C ILE A 257 -3.93 -19.84 -4.47
N PRO A 258 -4.24 -20.43 -5.62
CA PRO A 258 -4.58 -21.86 -5.71
C PRO A 258 -3.44 -22.80 -5.30
N GLU A 259 -2.20 -22.33 -5.32
CA GLU A 259 -1.02 -23.09 -4.87
C GLU A 259 -1.07 -23.44 -3.37
N LEU A 260 -1.88 -22.71 -2.60
CA LEU A 260 -2.08 -23.01 -1.18
C LEU A 260 -2.94 -24.24 -0.92
N LYS A 261 -3.74 -24.69 -1.88
CA LYS A 261 -4.67 -25.81 -1.71
C LYS A 261 -3.99 -27.08 -1.16
N GLU A 262 -2.78 -27.39 -1.64
CA GLU A 262 -1.98 -28.55 -1.21
C GLU A 262 -1.61 -28.51 0.29
N PHE A 263 -1.59 -27.30 0.91
CA PHE A 263 -1.11 -27.06 2.27
C PHE A 263 -2.21 -26.60 3.22
N TRP A 264 -3.45 -26.55 2.76
CA TRP A 264 -4.54 -25.92 3.50
C TRP A 264 -5.29 -26.90 4.42
N GLU A 265 -5.21 -28.19 4.14
CA GLU A 265 -5.81 -29.27 4.94
C GLU A 265 -5.13 -29.47 6.30
#